data_8681efc2cd6786874b248179695b4045
#
_entry.id   8681efc2cd6786874b248179695b4045
#
_cell.length_a   1.000
_cell.length_b   1.000
_cell.length_c   1.000
_cell.angle_alpha   90.00
_cell.angle_beta   90.00
_cell.angle_gamma   90.00
#
_symmetry.space_group_name_H-M   'P 1'
#
loop_
_entity.id
_entity.type
_entity.pdbx_description
1 polymer ?
#
loop_
_entity_poly.entity_id
_entity_poly.type
_entity_poly.pdbx_seq_one_letter_code
_entity_poly.pdbx_strand_id
1 'polypeptide(L)'
;MKFFWNCIQKEYVELYSEVALLDKTVSFAMYSLETASKILSITSCVFYSRQMEMNPSNTLAMLTLMSAFVFTTIFYSGLMFPPKSNHQCCQLILNRMARQAIIKHPDHRKKTIIKSNLFIQTMSNNHFGFHCGQIFFITKFQVVELFMMNLPLITLFYKKICMAK
;
A
#
# COMPACT_ATOMS: atom_id res chain seq x y z
N MET A 1 11.88 9.16 31.14
CA MET A 1 12.28 8.27 30.04
C MET A 1 11.50 6.94 30.01
N LYS A 2 11.36 6.20 31.12
CA LYS A 2 10.53 4.98 31.16
C LYS A 2 9.07 5.22 30.75
N PHE A 3 8.48 6.31 31.20
CA PHE A 3 7.10 6.68 30.88
C PHE A 3 6.90 6.88 29.36
N PHE A 4 7.80 7.61 28.69
CA PHE A 4 7.76 7.84 27.24
C PHE A 4 7.81 6.54 26.43
N TRP A 5 8.71 5.60 26.81
CA TRP A 5 8.81 4.30 26.15
C TRP A 5 7.56 3.43 26.35
N ASN A 6 7.02 3.39 27.56
CA ASN A 6 5.81 2.63 27.82
C ASN A 6 4.60 3.18 27.06
N CYS A 7 4.51 4.52 26.91
CA CYS A 7 3.47 5.17 26.15
C CYS A 7 3.57 4.78 24.66
N ILE A 8 4.74 4.94 24.04
CA ILE A 8 4.96 4.58 22.63
C ILE A 8 4.69 3.10 22.38
N GLN A 9 5.16 2.21 23.27
CA GLN A 9 4.92 0.78 23.10
C GLN A 9 3.43 0.45 23.17
N LYS A 10 2.70 1.04 24.11
CA LYS A 10 1.26 0.82 24.24
C LYS A 10 0.51 1.31 23.01
N GLU A 11 0.74 2.54 22.61
CA GLU A 11 0.08 3.13 21.42
C GLU A 11 0.41 2.37 20.13
N TYR A 12 1.67 1.92 19.98
CA TYR A 12 2.04 1.12 18.82
C TYR A 12 1.35 -0.24 18.79
N VAL A 13 1.27 -0.94 19.90
CA VAL A 13 0.59 -2.24 19.98
C VAL A 13 -0.90 -2.10 19.73
N GLU A 14 -1.53 -1.06 20.26
CA GLU A 14 -2.94 -0.74 20.04
C GLU A 14 -3.20 -0.46 18.55
N LEU A 15 -2.42 0.44 17.95
CA LEU A 15 -2.52 0.76 16.54
C LEU A 15 -2.24 -0.46 15.64
N TYR A 16 -1.25 -1.28 16.00
CA TYR A 16 -0.95 -2.50 15.24
C TYR A 16 -2.12 -3.49 15.28
N SER A 17 -2.77 -3.65 16.44
CA SER A 17 -3.93 -4.54 16.59
C SER A 17 -5.14 -4.05 15.78
N GLU A 18 -5.38 -2.74 15.74
CA GLU A 18 -6.44 -2.14 14.93
C GLU A 18 -6.19 -2.33 13.42
N VAL A 19 -4.96 -2.07 12.97
CA VAL A 19 -4.57 -2.28 11.56
C VAL A 19 -4.67 -3.76 11.19
N ALA A 20 -4.25 -4.68 12.06
CA ALA A 20 -4.36 -6.11 11.81
C ALA A 20 -5.83 -6.58 11.73
N LEU A 21 -6.73 -6.01 12.54
CA LEU A 21 -8.16 -6.30 12.47
C LEU A 21 -8.77 -5.77 11.16
N LEU A 22 -8.41 -4.56 10.77
CA LEU A 22 -8.83 -3.95 9.50
C LEU A 22 -8.28 -4.74 8.31
N ASP A 23 -7.02 -5.17 8.35
CA ASP A 23 -6.40 -5.97 7.29
C ASP A 23 -7.18 -7.26 7.06
N LYS A 24 -7.56 -7.97 8.11
CA LYS A 24 -8.37 -9.19 8.01
C LYS A 24 -9.71 -8.97 7.28
N THR A 25 -10.33 -7.79 7.50
CA THR A 25 -11.63 -7.46 6.88
C THR A 25 -11.46 -6.96 5.44
N VAL A 26 -10.45 -6.12 5.21
CA VAL A 26 -10.23 -5.44 3.94
C VAL A 26 -9.51 -6.33 2.92
N SER A 27 -8.68 -7.27 3.38
CA SER A 27 -7.82 -8.07 2.47
C SER A 27 -8.61 -8.87 1.44
N PHE A 28 -9.76 -9.43 1.84
CA PHE A 28 -10.64 -10.14 0.92
C PHE A 28 -11.28 -9.21 -0.12
N ALA A 29 -11.74 -8.04 0.33
CA ALA A 29 -12.30 -7.03 -0.58
C ALA A 29 -11.26 -6.54 -1.58
N MET A 30 -10.01 -6.33 -1.12
CA MET A 30 -8.88 -5.96 -1.98
C MET A 30 -8.58 -7.01 -3.04
N TYR A 31 -8.54 -8.28 -2.64
CA TYR A 31 -8.34 -9.39 -3.57
C TYR A 31 -9.46 -9.44 -4.64
N SER A 32 -10.71 -9.28 -4.22
CA SER A 32 -11.86 -9.28 -5.13
C SER A 32 -11.82 -8.11 -6.11
N LEU A 33 -11.49 -6.91 -5.64
CA LEU A 33 -11.32 -5.72 -6.47
C LEU A 33 -10.18 -5.88 -7.49
N GLU A 34 -9.04 -6.40 -7.05
CA GLU A 34 -7.89 -6.65 -7.91
C GLU A 34 -8.21 -7.64 -9.02
N THR A 35 -8.83 -8.77 -8.66
CA THR A 35 -9.21 -9.82 -9.60
C THR A 35 -10.24 -9.30 -10.60
N ALA A 36 -11.29 -8.62 -10.13
CA ALA A 36 -12.31 -8.02 -10.99
C ALA A 36 -11.72 -6.97 -11.94
N SER A 37 -10.85 -6.10 -11.44
CA SER A 37 -10.17 -5.09 -12.25
C SER A 37 -9.34 -5.71 -13.38
N LYS A 38 -8.59 -6.77 -13.09
CA LYS A 38 -7.79 -7.47 -14.11
C LYS A 38 -8.65 -8.17 -15.15
N ILE A 39 -9.70 -8.89 -14.73
CA ILE A 39 -10.63 -9.55 -15.65
C ILE A 39 -11.29 -8.51 -16.57
N LEU A 40 -11.80 -7.42 -16.00
CA LEU A 40 -12.42 -6.35 -16.76
C LEU A 40 -11.44 -5.69 -17.74
N SER A 41 -10.21 -5.44 -17.32
CA SER A 41 -9.17 -4.85 -18.17
C SER A 41 -8.84 -5.76 -19.36
N ILE A 42 -8.63 -7.06 -19.13
CA ILE A 42 -8.34 -8.03 -20.19
C ILE A 42 -9.52 -8.15 -21.14
N THR A 43 -10.74 -8.31 -20.64
CA THR A 43 -11.96 -8.44 -21.45
C THR A 43 -12.16 -7.21 -22.30
N SER A 44 -11.95 -6.01 -21.73
CA SER A 44 -12.05 -4.75 -22.45
C SER A 44 -11.00 -4.64 -23.56
N CYS A 45 -9.74 -4.98 -23.28
CA CYS A 45 -8.70 -4.98 -24.30
C CYS A 45 -9.03 -5.89 -25.47
N VAL A 46 -9.50 -7.12 -25.20
CA VAL A 46 -9.90 -8.07 -26.26
C VAL A 46 -11.10 -7.57 -27.04
N PHE A 47 -12.13 -7.10 -26.36
CA PHE A 47 -13.37 -6.63 -26.99
C PHE A 47 -13.11 -5.41 -27.90
N TYR A 48 -12.38 -4.39 -27.39
CA TYR A 48 -12.13 -3.17 -28.13
C TYR A 48 -11.06 -3.32 -29.22
N SER A 49 -10.15 -4.29 -29.10
CA SER A 49 -9.19 -4.55 -30.18
C SER A 49 -9.88 -5.02 -31.48
N ARG A 50 -11.04 -5.67 -31.36
CA ARG A 50 -11.81 -6.22 -32.48
C ARG A 50 -12.82 -5.24 -33.10
N GLN A 51 -13.13 -4.13 -32.46
CA GLN A 51 -14.13 -3.19 -32.96
C GLN A 51 -13.53 -2.16 -33.92
N MET A 52 -14.16 -2.03 -35.11
CA MET A 52 -13.78 -1.04 -36.13
C MET A 52 -14.33 0.36 -35.85
N GLU A 53 -15.53 0.45 -35.24
CA GLU A 53 -16.20 1.72 -34.97
C GLU A 53 -16.59 1.87 -33.50
N MET A 54 -16.52 3.10 -32.99
CA MET A 54 -16.89 3.45 -31.62
C MET A 54 -18.35 3.84 -31.51
N ASN A 55 -19.19 2.97 -30.95
CA ASN A 55 -20.55 3.29 -30.54
C ASN A 55 -20.61 4.11 -29.26
N PRO A 56 -21.63 4.97 -29.03
CA PRO A 56 -21.78 5.73 -27.78
C PRO A 56 -21.77 4.88 -26.52
N SER A 57 -22.40 3.69 -26.56
CA SER A 57 -22.42 2.74 -25.44
C SER A 57 -21.03 2.20 -25.09
N ASN A 58 -20.20 1.99 -26.10
CA ASN A 58 -18.83 1.51 -25.91
C ASN A 58 -17.94 2.60 -25.31
N THR A 59 -18.13 3.85 -25.72
CA THR A 59 -17.43 5.00 -25.14
C THR A 59 -17.78 5.17 -23.66
N LEU A 60 -19.06 5.02 -23.30
CA LEU A 60 -19.49 5.07 -21.89
C LEU A 60 -18.89 3.94 -21.07
N ALA A 61 -18.85 2.71 -21.59
CA ALA A 61 -18.23 1.57 -20.92
C ALA A 61 -16.73 1.79 -20.67
N MET A 62 -16.02 2.40 -21.65
CA MET A 62 -14.61 2.75 -21.47
C MET A 62 -14.39 3.82 -20.40
N LEU A 63 -15.24 4.84 -20.38
CA LEU A 63 -15.15 5.88 -19.34
C LEU A 63 -15.38 5.31 -17.94
N THR A 64 -16.34 4.40 -17.77
CA THR A 64 -16.57 3.73 -16.49
C THR A 64 -15.38 2.85 -16.07
N LEU A 65 -14.76 2.14 -17.00
CA LEU A 65 -13.55 1.34 -16.72
C LEU A 65 -12.36 2.22 -16.33
N MET A 66 -12.16 3.34 -17.03
CA MET A 66 -11.10 4.29 -16.70
C MET A 66 -11.33 4.92 -15.32
N SER A 67 -12.56 5.26 -14.97
CA SER A 67 -12.89 5.81 -13.66
C SER A 67 -12.65 4.77 -12.55
N ALA A 68 -13.02 3.51 -12.77
CA ALA A 68 -12.76 2.42 -11.84
C ALA A 68 -11.26 2.18 -11.63
N PHE A 69 -10.46 2.26 -12.72
CA PHE A 69 -9.02 2.15 -12.65
C PHE A 69 -8.38 3.30 -11.83
N VAL A 70 -8.80 4.54 -12.08
CA VAL A 70 -8.32 5.70 -11.32
C VAL A 70 -8.66 5.56 -9.84
N PHE A 71 -9.89 5.15 -9.53
CA PHE A 71 -10.33 4.91 -8.16
C PHE A 71 -9.50 3.84 -7.46
N THR A 72 -9.30 2.68 -8.10
CA THR A 72 -8.47 1.60 -7.54
C THR A 72 -7.03 2.06 -7.30
N THR A 73 -6.44 2.79 -8.24
CA THR A 73 -5.07 3.31 -8.10
C THR A 73 -4.94 4.28 -6.93
N ILE A 74 -5.90 5.20 -6.76
CA ILE A 74 -5.93 6.13 -5.62
C ILE A 74 -6.09 5.36 -4.30
N PHE A 75 -6.97 4.37 -4.26
CA PHE A 75 -7.21 3.56 -3.09
C PHE A 75 -5.96 2.78 -2.66
N TYR A 76 -5.30 2.10 -3.60
CA TYR A 76 -4.03 1.41 -3.33
C TYR A 76 -2.92 2.36 -2.88
N SER A 77 -2.84 3.56 -3.46
CA SER A 77 -1.86 4.54 -3.03
C SER A 77 -2.09 5.00 -1.58
N GLY A 78 -3.34 5.07 -1.14
CA GLY A 78 -3.71 5.31 0.26
C GLY A 78 -3.23 4.20 1.20
N LEU A 79 -3.41 2.94 0.82
CA LEU A 79 -3.01 1.78 1.62
C LEU A 79 -1.48 1.61 1.76
N MET A 80 -0.71 2.30 0.95
CA MET A 80 0.76 2.32 1.02
C MET A 80 1.29 3.19 2.19
N PHE A 81 0.48 4.09 2.76
CA PHE A 81 0.94 5.02 3.81
C PHE A 81 1.36 4.32 5.11
N PRO A 82 0.63 3.32 5.66
CA PRO A 82 1.00 2.68 6.91
C PRO A 82 2.41 2.06 6.91
N PRO A 83 2.82 1.25 5.92
CA PRO A 83 4.18 0.71 5.86
C PRO A 83 5.26 1.80 5.80
N LYS A 84 5.02 2.84 5.02
CA LYS A 84 5.95 3.98 4.90
C LYS A 84 6.09 4.73 6.22
N SER A 85 4.97 5.01 6.88
CA SER A 85 4.95 5.71 8.18
C SER A 85 5.63 4.88 9.27
N ASN A 86 5.41 3.57 9.30
CA ASN A 86 6.09 2.67 10.23
C ASN A 86 7.61 2.71 10.04
N HIS A 87 8.08 2.61 8.81
CA HIS A 87 9.51 2.68 8.50
C HIS A 87 10.12 4.02 8.93
N GLN A 88 9.46 5.14 8.65
CA GLN A 88 9.90 6.47 9.07
C GLN A 88 9.94 6.59 10.60
N CYS A 89 8.93 6.07 11.30
CA CYS A 89 8.88 6.06 12.75
C CYS A 89 10.05 5.25 13.33
N CYS A 90 10.33 4.06 12.81
CA CYS A 90 11.49 3.26 13.20
C CYS A 90 12.81 4.04 13.04
N GLN A 91 13.01 4.72 11.91
CA GLN A 91 14.21 5.51 11.66
C GLN A 91 14.34 6.70 12.64
N LEU A 92 13.25 7.40 12.92
CA LEU A 92 13.23 8.51 13.88
C LEU A 92 13.59 8.03 15.31
N ILE A 93 13.05 6.90 15.71
CA ILE A 93 13.35 6.31 17.03
C ILE A 93 14.82 5.88 17.09
N LEU A 94 15.35 5.22 16.05
CA LEU A 94 16.75 4.84 15.96
C LEU A 94 17.69 6.04 16.06
N ASN A 95 17.43 7.10 15.30
CA ASN A 95 18.22 8.31 15.30
C ASN A 95 18.19 8.99 16.70
N ARG A 96 17.03 9.01 17.35
CA ARG A 96 16.90 9.55 18.70
C ARG A 96 17.69 8.73 19.73
N MET A 97 17.65 7.41 19.61
CA MET A 97 18.42 6.52 20.46
C MET A 97 19.92 6.67 20.26
N ALA A 98 20.38 6.74 19.01
CA ALA A 98 21.79 6.96 18.68
C ALA A 98 22.32 8.27 19.30
N ARG A 99 21.57 9.38 19.16
CA ARG A 99 21.93 10.66 19.79
C ARG A 99 21.98 10.56 21.32
N GLN A 100 21.07 9.82 21.93
CA GLN A 100 21.05 9.64 23.38
C GLN A 100 22.17 8.73 23.88
N ALA A 101 22.64 7.78 23.09
CA ALA A 101 23.76 6.90 23.42
C ALA A 101 25.07 7.71 23.51
N ILE A 102 25.21 8.78 22.74
CA ILE A 102 26.41 9.64 22.75
C ILE A 102 26.48 10.55 23.99
N ILE A 103 25.35 10.98 24.54
CA ILE A 103 25.27 12.09 25.51
C ILE A 103 25.39 11.63 26.98
N LYS A 104 25.20 10.38 27.34
CA LYS A 104 25.09 9.96 28.75
C LYS A 104 25.89 8.71 29.17
N HIS A 105 26.28 8.64 30.46
CA HIS A 105 27.05 7.58 31.12
C HIS A 105 26.48 6.13 31.10
N PRO A 106 27.36 5.06 31.16
CA PRO A 106 27.06 3.74 30.64
C PRO A 106 26.22 2.77 31.48
N ASP A 107 26.19 2.87 32.82
CA ASP A 107 25.83 1.68 33.62
C ASP A 107 24.32 1.34 33.78
N HIS A 108 23.44 2.31 33.89
CA HIS A 108 22.00 2.02 34.08
C HIS A 108 21.22 1.81 32.76
N ARG A 109 21.89 1.89 31.65
CA ARG A 109 21.31 2.00 30.31
C ARG A 109 21.25 0.71 29.53
N LYS A 110 22.15 -0.20 29.73
CA LYS A 110 22.25 -1.42 28.90
C LYS A 110 20.89 -2.11 28.77
N LYS A 111 20.15 -2.26 29.85
CA LYS A 111 18.83 -2.91 29.86
C LYS A 111 17.77 -2.12 29.08
N THR A 112 17.78 -0.78 29.14
CA THR A 112 16.82 0.08 28.40
C THR A 112 17.16 0.10 26.93
N ILE A 113 18.44 0.19 26.57
CA ILE A 113 18.90 0.15 25.18
C ILE A 113 18.56 -1.19 24.50
N ILE A 114 18.80 -2.30 25.20
CA ILE A 114 18.45 -3.63 24.68
C ILE A 114 16.95 -3.76 24.44
N LYS A 115 16.10 -3.36 25.40
CA LYS A 115 14.64 -3.39 25.22
C LYS A 115 14.19 -2.51 24.05
N SER A 116 14.77 -1.33 23.91
CA SER A 116 14.43 -0.42 22.81
C SER A 116 14.87 -0.96 21.46
N ASN A 117 16.06 -1.58 21.39
CA ASN A 117 16.54 -2.21 20.15
C ASN A 117 15.66 -3.40 19.76
N LEU A 118 15.29 -4.26 20.71
CA LEU A 118 14.36 -5.36 20.46
C LEU A 118 13.01 -4.86 19.96
N PHE A 119 12.48 -3.80 20.57
CA PHE A 119 11.21 -3.21 20.12
C PHE A 119 11.30 -2.65 18.71
N ILE A 120 12.37 -1.91 18.37
CA ILE A 120 12.57 -1.38 17.02
C ILE A 120 12.74 -2.51 16.01
N GLN A 121 13.47 -3.56 16.37
CA GLN A 121 13.63 -4.74 15.52
C GLN A 121 12.27 -5.41 15.28
N THR A 122 11.44 -5.54 16.31
CA THR A 122 10.08 -6.05 16.19
C THR A 122 9.23 -5.16 15.28
N MET A 123 9.27 -3.84 15.46
CA MET A 123 8.57 -2.88 14.58
C MET A 123 9.05 -2.99 13.13
N SER A 124 10.35 -3.15 12.91
CA SER A 124 10.92 -3.27 11.56
C SER A 124 10.53 -4.58 10.87
N ASN A 125 10.42 -5.66 11.64
CA ASN A 125 10.07 -6.98 11.13
C ASN A 125 8.55 -7.17 10.98
N ASN A 126 7.74 -6.37 11.68
CA ASN A 126 6.30 -6.43 11.57
C ASN A 126 5.86 -5.87 10.20
N HIS A 127 5.07 -6.64 9.50
CA HIS A 127 4.36 -6.20 8.30
C HIS A 127 3.20 -5.27 8.71
N PHE A 128 3.54 -4.02 9.01
CA PHE A 128 2.56 -3.00 9.39
C PHE A 128 1.91 -2.42 8.14
N GLY A 129 0.75 -2.94 7.75
CA GLY A 129 0.03 -2.52 6.56
C GLY A 129 -1.06 -3.51 6.17
N PHE A 130 -1.40 -3.53 4.90
CA PHE A 130 -2.52 -4.29 4.36
C PHE A 130 -2.05 -5.36 3.38
N HIS A 131 -2.78 -6.47 3.33
CA HIS A 131 -2.58 -7.55 2.38
C HIS A 131 -3.68 -7.54 1.31
N CYS A 132 -3.34 -8.00 0.12
CA CYS A 132 -4.30 -8.33 -0.92
C CYS A 132 -4.60 -9.83 -0.84
N GLY A 133 -5.66 -10.20 -0.14
CA GLY A 133 -5.95 -11.59 0.19
C GLY A 133 -4.81 -12.22 1.00
N GLN A 134 -4.47 -13.45 0.64
CA GLN A 134 -3.30 -14.17 1.19
C GLN A 134 -2.09 -14.16 0.24
N ILE A 135 -2.15 -13.37 -0.84
CA ILE A 135 -1.20 -13.48 -1.95
C ILE A 135 0.02 -12.58 -1.73
N PHE A 136 -0.20 -11.30 -1.44
CA PHE A 136 0.90 -10.36 -1.26
C PHE A 136 0.58 -9.21 -0.30
N PHE A 137 1.62 -8.64 0.28
CA PHE A 137 1.56 -7.43 1.09
C PHE A 137 1.62 -6.20 0.19
N ILE A 138 0.73 -5.22 0.41
CA ILE A 138 0.62 -4.01 -0.43
C ILE A 138 1.82 -3.10 -0.18
N THR A 139 2.73 -3.06 -1.14
CA THR A 139 3.92 -2.22 -1.13
C THR A 139 3.87 -1.18 -2.25
N LYS A 140 4.79 -0.22 -2.20
CA LYS A 140 4.97 0.75 -3.29
C LYS A 140 5.22 0.06 -4.64
N PHE A 141 5.93 -1.05 -4.65
CA PHE A 141 6.21 -1.81 -5.87
C PHE A 141 4.94 -2.36 -6.51
N GLN A 142 4.04 -2.94 -5.71
CA GLN A 142 2.76 -3.47 -6.18
C GLN A 142 1.87 -2.39 -6.80
N VAL A 143 1.86 -1.17 -6.24
CA VAL A 143 1.11 -0.04 -6.81
C VAL A 143 1.64 0.35 -8.18
N VAL A 144 2.98 0.39 -8.33
CA VAL A 144 3.62 0.66 -9.62
C VAL A 144 3.34 -0.44 -10.63
N GLU A 145 3.43 -1.70 -10.21
CA GLU A 145 3.12 -2.87 -11.04
C GLU A 145 1.66 -2.83 -11.54
N LEU A 146 0.71 -2.55 -10.65
CA LEU A 146 -0.70 -2.39 -11.00
C LEU A 146 -0.89 -1.28 -12.05
N PHE A 147 -0.22 -0.15 -11.88
CA PHE A 147 -0.26 0.95 -12.85
C PHE A 147 0.30 0.52 -14.20
N MET A 148 1.46 -0.15 -14.22
CA MET A 148 2.10 -0.61 -15.44
C MET A 148 1.28 -1.67 -16.19
N MET A 149 0.59 -2.56 -15.48
CA MET A 149 -0.29 -3.57 -16.10
C MET A 149 -1.50 -2.94 -16.80
N ASN A 150 -1.92 -1.75 -16.39
CA ASN A 150 -3.06 -1.04 -17.02
C ASN A 150 -2.63 -0.06 -18.13
N LEU A 151 -1.33 0.19 -18.32
CA LEU A 151 -0.81 1.02 -19.41
C LEU A 151 -1.27 0.59 -20.81
N PRO A 152 -1.31 -0.71 -21.17
CA PRO A 152 -1.82 -1.13 -22.49
C PRO A 152 -3.26 -0.74 -22.72
N LEU A 153 -4.11 -0.79 -21.68
CA LEU A 153 -5.52 -0.36 -21.79
C LEU A 153 -5.62 1.14 -22.09
N ILE A 154 -4.86 1.96 -21.37
CA ILE A 154 -4.80 3.41 -21.58
C ILE A 154 -4.32 3.73 -23.00
N THR A 155 -3.31 3.04 -23.48
CA THR A 155 -2.72 3.23 -24.82
C THR A 155 -3.72 2.85 -25.91
N LEU A 156 -4.43 1.73 -25.76
CA LEU A 156 -5.49 1.30 -26.68
C LEU A 156 -6.63 2.31 -26.74
N PHE A 157 -7.06 2.82 -25.59
CA PHE A 157 -8.10 3.83 -25.49
C PHE A 157 -7.69 5.13 -26.20
N TYR A 158 -6.48 5.62 -25.91
CA TYR A 158 -5.94 6.80 -26.58
C TYR A 158 -5.88 6.63 -28.10
N LYS A 159 -5.37 5.49 -28.58
CA LYS A 159 -5.27 5.21 -30.01
C LYS A 159 -6.64 5.20 -30.69
N LYS A 160 -7.67 4.61 -30.07
CA LYS A 160 -9.02 4.57 -30.67
C LYS A 160 -9.75 5.90 -30.65
N ILE A 161 -9.58 6.72 -29.61
CA ILE A 161 -10.24 8.04 -29.54
C ILE A 161 -9.53 9.09 -30.40
N CYS A 162 -8.21 9.13 -30.33
CA CYS A 162 -7.44 10.20 -30.96
C CYS A 162 -7.06 9.91 -32.42
N MET A 163 -7.01 8.64 -32.84
CA MET A 163 -6.66 8.23 -34.21
C MET A 163 -7.87 7.76 -35.04
N ALA A 164 -9.07 7.74 -34.48
CA ALA A 164 -10.30 7.48 -35.20
C ALA A 164 -10.78 8.78 -35.95
N LYS A 165 -9.88 9.36 -36.74
CA LYS A 165 -10.19 10.40 -37.71
C LYS A 165 -10.09 9.84 -39.12
#